data_4a40f9a8233239e89bdfb01b3073edec
#
_entry.id   4a40f9a8233239e89bdfb01b3073edec
#
_cell.length_a   1.000
_cell.length_b   1.000
_cell.length_c   1.000
_cell.angle_alpha   90.00
_cell.angle_beta   90.00
_cell.angle_gamma   90.00
#
_symmetry.space_group_name_H-M   'P 1'
#
loop_
_entity.id
_entity.type
_entity.pdbx_description
1 polymer ?
#
loop_
_entity_poly.entity_id
_entity_poly.type
_entity_poly.pdbx_seq_one_letter_code
_entity_poly.pdbx_strand_id
1 'polypeptide(L)' 'MAKDQKLEDVLYYLIEKTNKVIRRYSQERFVKAGLNITVDQRLVMKKIRDSERITQIELANALFKDRASITRILDLLLEK' A
#
# COMPACT_ATOMS: atom_id res chain seq x y z
N MET A 1 28.02 0.97 -15.28
CA MET A 1 28.60 -0.26 -15.78
C MET A 1 27.54 -1.30 -16.03
N ALA A 2 27.68 -2.08 -17.11
CA ALA A 2 26.65 -3.04 -17.51
C ALA A 2 26.32 -4.08 -16.43
N LYS A 3 27.32 -4.48 -15.67
CA LYS A 3 27.14 -5.50 -14.62
C LYS A 3 26.32 -4.98 -13.44
N ASP A 4 26.52 -3.73 -13.03
CA ASP A 4 25.78 -3.10 -11.95
C ASP A 4 24.36 -2.79 -12.38
N GLN A 5 24.17 -2.31 -13.62
CA GLN A 5 22.86 -2.06 -14.18
C GLN A 5 22.04 -3.34 -14.26
N LYS A 6 22.68 -4.45 -14.63
CA LYS A 6 22.01 -5.74 -14.71
C LYS A 6 21.54 -6.22 -13.34
N LEU A 7 22.35 -6.02 -12.31
CA LEU A 7 21.98 -6.36 -10.94
C LEU A 7 20.81 -5.49 -10.46
N GLU A 8 20.86 -4.18 -10.73
CA GLU A 8 19.76 -3.28 -10.38
C GLU A 8 18.47 -3.71 -11.05
N ASP A 9 18.52 -4.03 -12.35
CA ASP A 9 17.33 -4.47 -13.09
C ASP A 9 16.73 -5.73 -12.49
N VAL A 10 17.56 -6.68 -12.09
CA VAL A 10 17.11 -7.91 -11.43
C VAL A 10 16.46 -7.60 -10.09
N LEU A 11 17.07 -6.73 -9.29
CA LEU A 11 16.54 -6.33 -7.99
C LEU A 11 15.20 -5.61 -8.14
N TYR A 12 15.10 -4.67 -9.07
CA TYR A 12 13.83 -3.97 -9.35
C TYR A 12 12.74 -4.95 -9.76
N TYR A 13 13.07 -5.88 -10.65
CA TYR A 13 12.11 -6.88 -11.10
C TYR A 13 11.61 -7.74 -9.93
N LEU A 14 12.51 -8.21 -9.08
CA LEU A 14 12.16 -9.06 -7.94
C LEU A 14 11.30 -8.30 -6.92
N ILE A 15 11.63 -7.05 -6.63
CA ILE A 15 10.88 -6.23 -5.71
C ILE A 15 9.47 -5.97 -6.26
N GLU A 16 9.37 -5.60 -7.53
CA GLU A 16 8.08 -5.35 -8.18
C GLU A 16 7.22 -6.62 -8.21
N LYS A 17 7.82 -7.73 -8.60
CA LYS A 17 7.11 -9.01 -8.65
C LYS A 17 6.62 -9.42 -7.27
N THR A 18 7.49 -9.33 -6.27
CA THR A 18 7.16 -9.70 -4.89
C THR A 18 6.03 -8.83 -4.36
N ASN A 19 6.08 -7.53 -4.60
CA ASN A 19 5.04 -6.61 -4.17
C ASN A 19 3.69 -6.96 -4.81
N LYS A 20 3.67 -7.26 -6.10
CA LYS A 20 2.44 -7.64 -6.80
C LYS A 20 1.87 -8.96 -6.29
N VAL A 21 2.73 -9.94 -6.03
CA VAL A 21 2.31 -11.24 -5.50
C VAL A 21 1.71 -11.08 -4.11
N ILE A 22 2.37 -10.31 -3.24
CA ILE A 22 1.88 -10.06 -1.88
C ILE A 22 0.53 -9.34 -1.92
N ARG A 23 0.38 -8.33 -2.77
CA ARG A 23 -0.88 -7.60 -2.91
C ARG A 23 -2.02 -8.50 -3.40
N ARG A 24 -1.74 -9.34 -4.37
CA ARG A 24 -2.74 -10.30 -4.88
C ARG A 24 -3.16 -11.27 -3.78
N TYR A 25 -2.20 -11.83 -3.08
CA TYR A 25 -2.46 -12.77 -1.99
C TYR A 25 -3.30 -12.12 -0.89
N SER A 26 -2.94 -10.91 -0.50
CA SER A 26 -3.67 -10.18 0.53
C SER A 26 -5.09 -9.87 0.09
N GLN A 27 -5.27 -9.44 -1.16
CA GLN A 27 -6.59 -9.13 -1.70
C GLN A 27 -7.49 -10.37 -1.75
N GLU A 28 -6.95 -11.50 -2.14
CA GLU A 28 -7.68 -12.76 -2.15
C GLU A 28 -8.11 -13.16 -0.74
N ARG A 29 -7.26 -12.95 0.24
CA ARG A 29 -7.59 -13.23 1.64
C ARG A 29 -8.70 -12.32 2.14
N PHE A 30 -8.69 -11.05 1.78
CA PHE A 30 -9.77 -10.12 2.16
C PHE A 30 -11.10 -10.59 1.57
N VAL A 31 -11.11 -10.94 0.29
CA VAL A 31 -12.32 -11.43 -0.36
C VAL A 31 -12.84 -12.70 0.33
N LYS A 32 -11.97 -13.66 0.62
CA LYS A 32 -12.36 -14.90 1.31
C LYS A 32 -12.90 -14.66 2.71
N ALA A 33 -12.42 -13.62 3.38
CA ALA A 33 -12.88 -13.24 4.71
C ALA A 33 -14.16 -12.41 4.68
N GLY A 34 -14.67 -12.11 3.49
CA GLY A 34 -15.86 -11.27 3.35
C GLY A 34 -15.59 -9.79 3.55
N LEU A 35 -14.34 -9.36 3.45
CA LEU A 35 -13.96 -7.98 3.66
C LEU A 35 -13.91 -7.23 2.33
N ASN A 36 -14.68 -6.17 2.22
CA ASN A 36 -14.70 -5.32 1.02
C ASN A 36 -13.73 -4.15 1.19
N ILE A 37 -12.45 -4.47 1.29
CA ILE A 37 -11.37 -3.48 1.41
C ILE A 37 -10.22 -3.81 0.46
N THR A 38 -9.44 -2.80 0.12
CA THR A 38 -8.22 -2.97 -0.67
C THR A 38 -7.01 -3.03 0.25
N VAL A 39 -5.87 -3.46 -0.30
CA VAL A 39 -4.61 -3.46 0.45
C VAL A 39 -4.25 -2.06 0.91
N ASP A 40 -4.42 -1.05 0.04
CA ASP A 40 -4.11 0.33 0.39
C ASP A 40 -5.02 0.85 1.51
N GLN A 41 -6.31 0.54 1.46
CA GLN A 41 -7.24 0.88 2.55
C GLN A 41 -6.82 0.23 3.87
N ARG A 42 -6.41 -1.03 3.82
CA ARG A 42 -5.93 -1.74 5.00
C ARG A 42 -4.70 -1.08 5.60
N LEU A 43 -3.74 -0.67 4.75
CA LEU A 43 -2.51 -0.01 5.20
C LEU A 43 -2.81 1.33 5.86
N VAL A 44 -3.72 2.12 5.28
CA VAL A 44 -4.15 3.40 5.86
C VAL A 44 -4.79 3.17 7.22
N MET A 45 -5.73 2.23 7.32
CA MET A 45 -6.42 1.91 8.58
C MET A 45 -5.42 1.49 9.65
N LYS A 46 -4.47 0.63 9.29
CA LYS A 46 -3.45 0.15 10.23
C LYS A 46 -2.60 1.29 10.75
N LYS A 47 -2.17 2.19 9.86
CA LYS A 47 -1.33 3.31 10.25
C LYS A 47 -2.08 4.28 11.18
N ILE A 48 -3.35 4.53 10.92
CA ILE A 48 -4.18 5.35 11.78
C ILE A 48 -4.33 4.69 13.15
N ARG A 49 -4.61 3.39 13.18
CA ARG A 49 -4.78 2.64 14.43
C ARG A 49 -3.51 2.69 15.29
N ASP A 50 -2.35 2.56 14.65
CA ASP A 50 -1.07 2.48 15.35
C ASP A 50 -0.51 3.86 15.73
N SER A 51 -1.21 4.95 15.38
CA SER A 51 -0.80 6.32 15.64
C SER A 51 -1.83 7.01 16.52
N GLU A 52 -1.38 7.77 17.53
CA GLU A 52 -2.31 8.55 18.37
C GLU A 52 -2.99 9.62 17.57
N ARG A 53 -2.20 10.36 16.80
CA ARG A 53 -2.67 11.41 15.90
C ARG A 53 -1.82 11.38 14.65
N ILE A 54 -2.44 11.50 13.52
CA ILE A 54 -1.70 11.53 12.26
C ILE A 54 -2.46 12.41 11.26
N THR A 55 -1.74 13.31 10.60
CA THR A 55 -2.31 14.15 9.56
C THR A 55 -2.31 13.41 8.23
N GLN A 56 -3.08 13.92 7.26
CA GLN A 56 -3.09 13.34 5.91
C GLN A 56 -1.72 13.42 5.25
N ILE A 57 -0.97 14.51 5.50
CA ILE A 57 0.39 14.65 4.96
C ILE A 57 1.32 13.59 5.56
N GLU A 58 1.22 13.38 6.87
CA GLU A 58 2.01 12.34 7.54
C GLU A 58 1.67 10.94 7.03
N LEU A 59 0.38 10.66 6.80
CA LEU A 59 -0.04 9.40 6.20
C LEU A 59 0.55 9.21 4.80
N ALA A 60 0.48 10.24 3.98
CA ALA A 60 1.02 10.19 2.62
C ALA A 60 2.51 9.87 2.65
N ASN A 61 3.27 10.56 3.50
CA ASN A 61 4.70 10.33 3.62
C ASN A 61 5.02 8.93 4.16
N ALA A 62 4.28 8.47 5.15
CA ALA A 62 4.52 7.15 5.76
C ALA A 62 4.22 6.01 4.79
N LEU A 63 3.25 6.18 3.89
CA LEU A 63 2.81 5.15 2.98
C LEU A 63 3.31 5.36 1.54
N PHE A 64 4.21 6.33 1.34
CA PHE A 64 4.81 6.64 0.02
C PHE A 64 3.74 6.97 -1.02
N LYS A 65 2.73 7.74 -0.61
CA LYS A 65 1.63 8.18 -1.48
C LYS A 65 1.54 9.69 -1.48
N ASP A 66 0.82 10.23 -2.45
CA ASP A 66 0.52 11.66 -2.46
C ASP A 66 -0.74 11.94 -1.60
N ARG A 67 -0.95 13.21 -1.27
CA ARG A 67 -2.05 13.62 -0.43
C ARG A 67 -3.41 13.35 -1.08
N ALA A 68 -3.49 13.54 -2.40
CA ALA A 68 -4.74 13.31 -3.14
C ALA A 68 -5.16 11.84 -3.08
N SER A 69 -4.20 10.92 -3.19
CA SER A 69 -4.47 9.49 -3.06
C SER A 69 -4.96 9.14 -1.66
N ILE A 70 -4.35 9.71 -0.63
CA ILE A 70 -4.78 9.48 0.76
C ILE A 70 -6.19 10.01 0.97
N THR A 71 -6.50 11.20 0.48
CA THR A 71 -7.84 11.78 0.60
C THR A 71 -8.88 10.86 -0.04
N ARG A 72 -8.59 10.34 -1.23
CA ARG A 72 -9.49 9.41 -1.91
C ARG A 72 -9.71 8.13 -1.11
N ILE A 73 -8.63 7.56 -0.56
CA ILE A 73 -8.72 6.34 0.25
C ILE A 73 -9.59 6.57 1.48
N LEU A 74 -9.38 7.70 2.17
CA LEU A 74 -10.15 8.04 3.35
C LEU A 74 -11.63 8.24 3.01
N ASP A 75 -11.93 8.93 1.91
CA ASP A 75 -13.31 9.14 1.47
C ASP A 75 -14.01 7.82 1.20
N LEU A 76 -13.33 6.89 0.52
CA LEU A 76 -13.87 5.56 0.24
C LEU A 76 -14.10 4.74 1.52
N LEU A 77 -13.21 4.87 2.50
CA LEU A 77 -13.39 4.20 3.79
C LEU A 77 -14.57 4.76 4.57
N LEU A 78 -14.80 6.06 4.50
CA LEU A 78 -15.92 6.69 5.20
C LEU A 78 -17.28 6.28 4.62
N GLU A 79 -17.32 5.84 3.36
CA GLU A 79 -18.54 5.34 2.74
C GLU A 79 -18.90 3.91 3.20
N LYS A 80 -17.96 3.23 3.79
CA LYS A 80 -18.15 1.87 4.28
C LYS A 80 -18.49 1.90 5.76
#